data_e662e177b0340fb54c3d00c9833c4164
#
_entry.id   e662e177b0340fb54c3d00c9833c4164
#
_cell.length_a   1.000
_cell.length_b   1.000
_cell.length_c   1.000
_cell.angle_alpha   90.00
_cell.angle_beta   90.00
_cell.angle_gamma   90.00
#
_symmetry.space_group_name_H-M   'P 1'
#
loop_
_entity.id
_entity.type
_entity.pdbx_description
1 polymer ?
#
loop_
_entity_poly.entity_id
_entity_poly.type
_entity_poly.pdbx_seq_one_letter_code
_entity_poly.pdbx_strand_id
1 'polypeptide(L)'
;GLQSVIPMWVYLDYLFRKQYYPQEMSSSRTETENEEIAQHIYDCKYKKAAKKAGEEGKVVFGKVGVTKRMFASDADFDEFKQLVLAYTQTSHSDIYLEEPEQNLFPLTQVELVYALLKNAALHEDHLFIATHSPYVLYALNNCMLGYKVKDKIPSEISELKANEDSWIDPKEVSVWEIKDGEFSSQVDEKNLTLQDADGLIRGNYFDRIMKLIMTDFSNFATFYD
;
A
#
# COMPACT_ATOMS: atom_id res chain seq x y z
N GLY A 1 -10.02 5.26 21.34
CA GLY A 1 -9.65 6.41 20.55
C GLY A 1 -8.13 6.55 20.33
N LEU A 2 -7.53 7.60 20.87
CA LEU A 2 -6.11 7.93 20.63
C LEU A 2 -5.12 6.81 21.01
N GLN A 3 -5.41 6.01 22.03
CA GLN A 3 -4.51 4.94 22.50
C GLN A 3 -4.31 3.81 21.47
N SER A 4 -5.29 3.54 20.62
CA SER A 4 -5.19 2.54 19.58
C SER A 4 -4.55 3.08 18.28
N VAL A 5 -4.67 4.37 18.04
CA VAL A 5 -4.25 5.03 16.80
C VAL A 5 -2.79 5.46 16.83
N ILE A 6 -2.31 5.95 17.98
CA ILE A 6 -0.93 6.42 18.10
C ILE A 6 0.09 5.33 17.72
N PRO A 7 0.01 4.08 18.21
CA PRO A 7 0.95 3.03 17.80
C PRO A 7 0.90 2.75 16.29
N MET A 8 -0.28 2.71 15.71
CA MET A 8 -0.45 2.50 14.27
C MET A 8 0.16 3.64 13.47
N TRP A 9 -0.11 4.90 13.83
CA TRP A 9 0.47 6.06 13.16
C TRP A 9 1.99 6.13 13.26
N VAL A 10 2.55 5.83 14.43
CA VAL A 10 4.00 5.79 14.62
C VAL A 10 4.62 4.71 13.75
N TYR A 11 3.97 3.54 13.65
CA TYR A 11 4.47 2.45 12.82
C TYR A 11 4.36 2.77 11.33
N LEU A 12 3.23 3.33 10.88
CA LEU A 12 3.04 3.76 9.49
C LEU A 12 4.02 4.89 9.12
N ASP A 13 4.17 5.90 9.98
CA ASP A 13 5.13 6.98 9.78
C ASP A 13 6.57 6.44 9.67
N TYR A 14 6.93 5.46 10.49
CA TYR A 14 8.21 4.77 10.39
C TYR A 14 8.38 4.03 9.07
N LEU A 15 7.37 3.27 8.64
CA LEU A 15 7.41 2.56 7.36
C LEU A 15 7.54 3.52 6.18
N PHE A 16 6.71 4.56 6.14
CA PHE A 16 6.73 5.54 5.06
C PHE A 16 8.04 6.34 5.03
N ARG A 17 8.52 6.85 6.16
CA ARG A 17 9.80 7.60 6.20
C ARG A 17 10.99 6.73 5.83
N LYS A 18 10.94 5.45 6.12
CA LYS A 18 12.03 4.54 5.81
C LYS A 18 12.28 4.40 4.31
N GLN A 19 11.27 4.54 3.52
CA GLN A 19 11.40 4.57 2.06
C GLN A 19 11.81 5.95 1.53
N TYR A 20 11.46 7.02 2.24
CA TYR A 20 11.72 8.39 1.81
C TYR A 20 13.22 8.77 1.79
N TYR A 21 14.07 8.05 2.54
CA TYR A 21 15.53 8.31 2.59
C TYR A 21 16.35 7.13 2.04
N PRO A 22 16.27 6.83 0.74
CA PRO A 22 16.99 5.67 0.18
C PRO A 22 18.51 5.78 0.28
N GLN A 23 19.06 6.98 0.52
CA GLN A 23 20.51 7.20 0.66
C GLN A 23 21.04 6.94 2.07
N GLU A 24 20.20 7.01 3.11
CA GLU A 24 20.60 6.81 4.52
C GLU A 24 20.06 5.51 5.09
N MET A 25 19.18 4.83 4.37
CA MET A 25 18.49 3.65 4.88
C MET A 25 19.05 2.39 4.26
N SER A 26 19.88 1.75 5.02
CA SER A 26 19.98 0.29 4.96
C SER A 26 18.55 -0.28 4.99
N SER A 27 18.33 -1.32 4.20
CA SER A 27 17.10 -2.11 4.19
C SER A 27 16.49 -2.29 5.59
N SER A 28 15.22 -2.62 5.67
CA SER A 28 14.56 -3.02 6.94
C SER A 28 15.24 -4.22 7.62
N ARG A 29 16.20 -4.82 6.93
CA ARG A 29 16.99 -5.94 7.38
C ARG A 29 18.22 -5.45 8.15
N THR A 30 18.64 -6.25 9.09
CA THR A 30 19.88 -6.03 9.83
C THR A 30 21.09 -6.17 8.90
N GLU A 31 22.23 -5.57 9.29
CA GLU A 31 23.48 -5.72 8.54
C GLU A 31 23.83 -7.21 8.34
N THR A 32 23.58 -8.05 9.35
CA THR A 32 23.80 -9.50 9.31
C THR A 32 22.92 -10.19 8.26
N GLU A 33 21.65 -9.86 8.19
CA GLU A 33 20.74 -10.43 7.18
C GLU A 33 21.15 -10.02 5.75
N ASN A 34 21.61 -8.79 5.56
CA ASN A 34 22.14 -8.34 4.29
C ASN A 34 23.41 -9.08 3.89
N GLU A 35 24.29 -9.36 4.86
CA GLU A 35 25.49 -10.18 4.62
C GLU A 35 25.13 -11.62 4.23
N GLU A 36 24.17 -12.23 4.90
CA GLU A 36 23.68 -13.58 4.57
C GLU A 36 23.11 -13.66 3.16
N ILE A 37 22.30 -12.66 2.77
CA ILE A 37 21.75 -12.58 1.40
C ILE A 37 22.87 -12.44 0.36
N ALA A 38 23.80 -11.50 0.58
CA ALA A 38 24.91 -11.29 -0.33
C ALA A 38 25.78 -12.55 -0.44
N GLN A 39 26.06 -13.23 0.69
CA GLN A 39 26.80 -14.48 0.70
C GLN A 39 26.06 -15.58 -0.04
N HIS A 40 24.75 -15.69 0.14
CA HIS A 40 23.93 -16.68 -0.57
C HIS A 40 23.93 -16.45 -2.09
N ILE A 41 23.75 -15.22 -2.54
CA ILE A 41 23.81 -14.85 -3.97
C ILE A 41 25.18 -15.23 -4.55
N TYR A 42 26.26 -14.88 -3.86
CA TYR A 42 27.61 -15.20 -4.29
C TYR A 42 27.83 -16.72 -4.39
N ASP A 43 27.48 -17.46 -3.34
CA ASP A 43 27.70 -18.91 -3.28
C ASP A 43 26.91 -19.66 -4.37
N CYS A 44 25.69 -19.24 -4.64
CA CYS A 44 24.84 -19.87 -5.63
C CYS A 44 25.28 -19.58 -7.07
N LYS A 45 25.66 -18.33 -7.37
CA LYS A 45 25.81 -17.89 -8.76
C LYS A 45 27.27 -17.73 -9.19
N TYR A 46 28.13 -17.20 -8.35
CA TYR A 46 29.48 -16.75 -8.74
C TYR A 46 30.61 -17.61 -8.23
N LYS A 47 30.49 -18.26 -7.10
CA LYS A 47 31.56 -19.04 -6.45
C LYS A 47 32.24 -20.08 -7.35
N LYS A 48 31.44 -20.80 -8.14
CA LYS A 48 31.98 -21.82 -9.05
C LYS A 48 32.82 -21.22 -10.18
N ALA A 49 32.41 -20.07 -10.71
CA ALA A 49 33.13 -19.35 -11.75
C ALA A 49 34.40 -18.71 -11.19
N ALA A 50 34.29 -18.06 -10.02
CA ALA A 50 35.42 -17.47 -9.32
C ALA A 50 36.50 -18.50 -8.98
N LYS A 51 36.11 -19.68 -8.47
CA LYS A 51 37.05 -20.77 -8.16
C LYS A 51 37.79 -21.27 -9.39
N LYS A 52 37.13 -21.34 -10.55
CA LYS A 52 37.78 -21.71 -11.85
C LYS A 52 38.77 -20.65 -12.29
N ALA A 53 38.53 -19.38 -11.96
CA ALA A 53 39.44 -18.28 -12.27
C ALA A 53 40.57 -18.08 -11.24
N GLY A 54 40.63 -18.94 -10.20
CA GLY A 54 41.64 -18.82 -9.13
C GLY A 54 41.31 -17.75 -8.07
N GLU A 55 40.11 -17.20 -8.10
CA GLU A 55 39.63 -16.20 -7.19
C GLU A 55 38.55 -16.83 -6.27
N GLU A 56 38.81 -16.88 -5.00
CA GLU A 56 37.86 -17.39 -4.00
C GLU A 56 37.92 -16.53 -2.74
N GLY A 57 36.76 -16.11 -2.24
CA GLY A 57 36.69 -15.28 -1.04
C GLY A 57 35.34 -15.35 -0.35
N LYS A 58 35.27 -14.71 0.83
CA LYS A 58 34.04 -14.53 1.59
C LYS A 58 33.49 -13.14 1.32
N VAL A 59 32.22 -13.06 1.00
CA VAL A 59 31.51 -11.78 0.87
C VAL A 59 31.33 -11.16 2.26
N VAL A 60 31.77 -9.93 2.44
CA VAL A 60 31.56 -9.15 3.65
C VAL A 60 30.86 -7.84 3.26
N PHE A 61 29.73 -7.56 3.87
CA PHE A 61 28.97 -6.34 3.66
C PHE A 61 29.45 -5.24 4.63
N GLY A 62 29.58 -4.00 4.19
CA GLY A 62 29.87 -2.87 5.05
C GLY A 62 31.32 -2.35 5.01
N LYS A 63 32.16 -2.65 5.97
CA LYS A 63 33.45 -1.97 6.13
C LYS A 63 34.60 -2.48 5.28
N VAL A 64 34.53 -3.71 4.78
CA VAL A 64 35.52 -4.26 3.86
C VAL A 64 34.77 -4.70 2.62
N GLY A 65 34.74 -3.83 1.63
CA GLY A 65 33.97 -4.03 0.42
C GLY A 65 34.30 -5.34 -0.29
N VAL A 66 33.30 -5.98 -0.86
CA VAL A 66 33.44 -7.06 -1.82
C VAL A 66 34.42 -6.62 -2.89
N THR A 67 35.53 -7.30 -3.03
CA THR A 67 36.55 -6.92 -3.99
C THR A 67 36.27 -7.60 -5.33
N LYS A 68 36.54 -6.90 -6.43
CA LYS A 68 36.46 -7.48 -7.79
C LYS A 68 37.21 -8.80 -7.96
N ARG A 69 38.26 -9.03 -7.14
CA ARG A 69 39.06 -10.25 -7.14
C ARG A 69 38.31 -11.52 -6.73
N MET A 70 37.08 -11.40 -6.22
CA MET A 70 36.23 -12.54 -5.86
C MET A 70 35.38 -13.03 -7.02
N PHE A 71 35.47 -12.41 -8.19
CA PHE A 71 34.63 -12.71 -9.33
C PHE A 71 35.48 -13.06 -10.56
N ALA A 72 34.94 -13.89 -11.44
CA ALA A 72 35.63 -14.31 -12.68
C ALA A 72 35.78 -13.15 -13.68
N SER A 73 34.91 -12.15 -13.61
CA SER A 73 34.94 -10.96 -14.46
C SER A 73 34.40 -9.71 -13.74
N ASP A 74 34.73 -8.52 -14.27
CA ASP A 74 34.15 -7.25 -13.82
C ASP A 74 32.63 -7.22 -14.05
N ALA A 75 32.16 -7.85 -15.13
CA ALA A 75 30.71 -7.93 -15.41
C ALA A 75 29.96 -8.74 -14.34
N ASP A 76 30.54 -9.87 -13.87
CA ASP A 76 29.97 -10.66 -12.80
C ASP A 76 29.89 -9.86 -11.49
N PHE A 77 30.89 -9.04 -11.21
CA PHE A 77 30.91 -8.18 -10.03
C PHE A 77 29.85 -7.08 -10.12
N ASP A 78 29.67 -6.46 -11.28
CA ASP A 78 28.66 -5.42 -11.47
C ASP A 78 27.25 -6.01 -11.40
N GLU A 79 27.03 -7.19 -12.00
CA GLU A 79 25.76 -7.92 -11.89
C GLU A 79 25.47 -8.31 -10.42
N PHE A 80 26.48 -8.81 -9.69
CA PHE A 80 26.34 -9.11 -8.27
C PHE A 80 25.89 -7.90 -7.47
N LYS A 81 26.51 -6.72 -7.68
CA LYS A 81 26.08 -5.49 -6.99
C LYS A 81 24.62 -5.16 -7.26
N GLN A 82 24.18 -5.25 -8.51
CA GLN A 82 22.79 -4.98 -8.86
C GLN A 82 21.83 -5.98 -8.21
N LEU A 83 22.18 -7.27 -8.18
CA LEU A 83 21.38 -8.28 -7.49
C LEU A 83 21.30 -8.04 -6.00
N VAL A 84 22.43 -7.76 -5.33
CA VAL A 84 22.42 -7.46 -3.90
C VAL A 84 21.55 -6.23 -3.61
N LEU A 85 21.66 -5.16 -4.39
CA LEU A 85 20.83 -3.98 -4.25
C LEU A 85 19.35 -4.33 -4.42
N ALA A 86 19.00 -5.10 -5.44
CA ALA A 86 17.61 -5.51 -5.70
C ALA A 86 17.01 -6.34 -4.54
N TYR A 87 17.81 -7.15 -3.85
CA TYR A 87 17.35 -7.98 -2.73
C TYR A 87 17.45 -7.31 -1.36
N THR A 88 18.28 -6.28 -1.21
CA THR A 88 18.50 -5.62 0.09
C THR A 88 17.85 -4.25 0.20
N GLN A 89 17.50 -3.60 -0.90
CA GLN A 89 16.77 -2.34 -0.89
C GLN A 89 15.27 -2.59 -1.01
N THR A 90 14.52 -2.02 -0.11
CA THR A 90 13.06 -1.99 -0.19
C THR A 90 12.65 -0.87 -1.14
N SER A 91 12.06 -1.22 -2.29
CA SER A 91 11.54 -0.26 -3.26
C SER A 91 10.11 0.16 -2.95
N HIS A 92 9.33 -0.74 -2.40
CA HIS A 92 7.93 -0.53 -1.99
C HIS A 92 7.61 -1.43 -0.79
N SER A 93 6.49 -1.17 -0.13
CA SER A 93 5.96 -2.00 0.95
C SER A 93 4.56 -2.49 0.61
N ASP A 94 4.26 -3.73 0.98
CA ASP A 94 2.91 -4.26 1.03
C ASP A 94 2.38 -4.08 2.45
N ILE A 95 1.40 -3.21 2.64
CA ILE A 95 0.86 -2.83 3.93
C ILE A 95 -0.53 -3.41 4.08
N TYR A 96 -0.72 -4.29 5.06
CA TYR A 96 -1.99 -4.95 5.37
C TYR A 96 -2.57 -4.34 6.64
N LEU A 97 -3.74 -3.74 6.55
CA LEU A 97 -4.46 -3.12 7.66
C LEU A 97 -5.81 -3.80 7.84
N GLU A 98 -6.04 -4.32 9.03
CA GLU A 98 -7.33 -4.88 9.46
C GLU A 98 -8.00 -3.89 10.40
N GLU A 99 -9.20 -3.47 10.03
CA GLU A 99 -10.02 -2.50 10.78
C GLU A 99 -9.22 -1.28 11.29
N PRO A 100 -8.47 -0.57 10.41
CA PRO A 100 -7.64 0.55 10.83
C PRO A 100 -8.46 1.70 11.42
N GLU A 101 -9.76 1.71 11.17
CA GLU A 101 -10.74 2.65 11.71
C GLU A 101 -11.22 2.32 13.11
N GLN A 102 -10.83 1.20 13.69
CA GLN A 102 -11.34 0.75 14.98
C GLN A 102 -11.15 1.80 16.08
N ASN A 103 -12.24 2.11 16.81
CA ASN A 103 -12.30 3.13 17.86
C ASN A 103 -12.03 4.58 17.40
N LEU A 104 -12.14 4.88 16.11
CA LEU A 104 -12.07 6.23 15.57
C LEU A 104 -13.45 6.85 15.34
N PHE A 105 -13.54 8.16 15.55
CA PHE A 105 -14.71 8.93 15.12
C PHE A 105 -14.77 9.01 13.58
N PRO A 106 -15.97 9.16 12.99
CA PRO A 106 -16.16 9.16 11.53
C PRO A 106 -15.22 10.11 10.77
N LEU A 107 -15.06 11.34 11.24
CA LEU A 107 -14.17 12.30 10.60
C LEU A 107 -12.71 11.82 10.58
N THR A 108 -12.24 11.28 11.72
CA THR A 108 -10.87 10.76 11.83
C THR A 108 -10.65 9.53 10.91
N GLN A 109 -11.70 8.74 10.67
CA GLN A 109 -11.62 7.62 9.70
C GLN A 109 -11.41 8.13 8.27
N VAL A 110 -12.09 9.21 7.89
CA VAL A 110 -11.91 9.87 6.58
C VAL A 110 -10.50 10.43 6.45
N GLU A 111 -10.01 11.15 7.47
CA GLU A 111 -8.65 11.70 7.50
C GLU A 111 -7.58 10.60 7.43
N LEU A 112 -7.82 9.46 8.08
CA LEU A 112 -6.96 8.28 8.00
C LEU A 112 -6.80 7.79 6.56
N VAL A 113 -7.90 7.66 5.82
CA VAL A 113 -7.86 7.22 4.41
C VAL A 113 -7.05 8.20 3.57
N TYR A 114 -7.28 9.50 3.72
CA TYR A 114 -6.51 10.51 2.97
C TYR A 114 -5.01 10.41 3.26
N ALA A 115 -4.65 10.24 4.52
CA ALA A 115 -3.25 10.11 4.92
C ALA A 115 -2.60 8.82 4.39
N LEU A 116 -3.32 7.69 4.42
CA LEU A 116 -2.84 6.42 3.89
C LEU A 116 -2.59 6.50 2.38
N LEU A 117 -3.57 7.00 1.62
CA LEU A 117 -3.46 7.11 0.16
C LEU A 117 -2.36 8.08 -0.25
N LYS A 118 -2.26 9.25 0.39
CA LYS A 118 -1.19 10.23 0.15
C LYS A 118 0.18 9.61 0.33
N ASN A 119 0.40 8.88 1.42
CA ASN A 119 1.71 8.30 1.72
C ASN A 119 2.01 7.10 0.80
N ALA A 120 1.04 6.24 0.52
CA ALA A 120 1.23 5.12 -0.40
C ALA A 120 1.59 5.59 -1.81
N ALA A 121 0.91 6.61 -2.32
CA ALA A 121 1.20 7.17 -3.64
C ALA A 121 2.61 7.76 -3.77
N LEU A 122 3.15 8.34 -2.69
CA LEU A 122 4.51 8.90 -2.68
C LEU A 122 5.60 7.84 -2.84
N HIS A 123 5.31 6.58 -2.48
CA HIS A 123 6.31 5.51 -2.35
C HIS A 123 6.02 4.29 -3.22
N GLU A 124 4.98 4.35 -4.05
CA GLU A 124 4.51 3.21 -4.85
C GLU A 124 4.17 1.99 -3.96
N ASP A 125 3.68 2.24 -2.74
CA ASP A 125 3.30 1.19 -1.78
C ASP A 125 1.95 0.59 -2.12
N HIS A 126 1.78 -0.69 -1.82
CA HIS A 126 0.49 -1.37 -1.92
C HIS A 126 -0.23 -1.39 -0.57
N LEU A 127 -1.49 -0.99 -0.57
CA LEU A 127 -2.36 -1.02 0.60
C LEU A 127 -3.43 -2.10 0.46
N PHE A 128 -3.54 -2.95 1.47
CA PHE A 128 -4.63 -3.91 1.63
C PHE A 128 -5.40 -3.53 2.90
N ILE A 129 -6.63 -3.08 2.75
CA ILE A 129 -7.44 -2.60 3.88
C ILE A 129 -8.68 -3.47 3.99
N ALA A 130 -8.80 -4.23 5.09
CA ALA A 130 -10.04 -4.86 5.49
C ALA A 130 -10.80 -3.93 6.44
N THR A 131 -12.03 -3.56 6.09
CA THR A 131 -12.80 -2.57 6.83
C THR A 131 -14.27 -2.94 6.97
N HIS A 132 -14.87 -2.55 8.09
CA HIS A 132 -16.32 -2.58 8.32
C HIS A 132 -16.93 -1.17 8.35
N SER A 133 -16.16 -0.15 7.91
CA SER A 133 -16.60 1.24 7.94
C SER A 133 -17.11 1.76 6.61
N PRO A 134 -18.34 2.28 6.54
CA PRO A 134 -18.81 3.01 5.38
C PRO A 134 -17.99 4.28 5.12
N TYR A 135 -17.46 4.92 6.17
CA TYR A 135 -16.70 6.16 6.05
C TYR A 135 -15.37 5.96 5.33
N VAL A 136 -14.69 4.84 5.59
CA VAL A 136 -13.47 4.43 4.86
C VAL A 136 -13.79 4.25 3.37
N LEU A 137 -14.88 3.55 3.06
CA LEU A 137 -15.28 3.26 1.69
C LEU A 137 -15.69 4.55 0.93
N TYR A 138 -16.45 5.43 1.58
CA TYR A 138 -16.86 6.69 0.97
C TYR A 138 -15.69 7.65 0.79
N ALA A 139 -14.75 7.72 1.74
CA ALA A 139 -13.55 8.52 1.61
C ALA A 139 -12.69 8.06 0.43
N LEU A 140 -12.47 6.75 0.28
CA LEU A 140 -11.78 6.16 -0.87
C LEU A 140 -12.49 6.52 -2.18
N ASN A 141 -13.82 6.38 -2.23
CA ASN A 141 -14.60 6.71 -3.43
C ASN A 141 -14.50 8.20 -3.80
N ASN A 142 -14.44 9.09 -2.79
CA ASN A 142 -14.21 10.52 -3.02
C ASN A 142 -12.82 10.79 -3.60
N CYS A 143 -11.78 10.09 -3.13
CA CYS A 143 -10.42 10.22 -3.68
C CYS A 143 -10.37 9.76 -5.15
N MET A 144 -11.04 8.66 -5.47
CA MET A 144 -11.16 8.16 -6.85
C MET A 144 -11.93 9.13 -7.75
N LEU A 145 -13.04 9.69 -7.26
CA LEU A 145 -13.81 10.67 -8.02
C LEU A 145 -13.01 11.98 -8.20
N GLY A 146 -12.33 12.44 -7.15
CA GLY A 146 -11.44 13.61 -7.20
C GLY A 146 -10.41 13.48 -8.32
N TYR A 147 -9.74 12.33 -8.41
CA TYR A 147 -8.80 12.03 -9.50
C TYR A 147 -9.44 12.15 -10.89
N LYS A 148 -10.64 11.61 -11.07
CA LYS A 148 -11.35 11.64 -12.37
C LYS A 148 -11.77 13.05 -12.80
N VAL A 149 -12.04 13.93 -11.85
CA VAL A 149 -12.55 15.28 -12.14
C VAL A 149 -11.50 16.38 -11.91
N LYS A 150 -10.26 16.04 -11.55
CA LYS A 150 -9.21 16.99 -11.18
C LYS A 150 -9.01 18.14 -12.17
N ASP A 151 -9.07 17.84 -13.47
CA ASP A 151 -8.89 18.81 -14.54
C ASP A 151 -10.16 19.65 -14.83
N LYS A 152 -11.28 19.29 -14.22
CA LYS A 152 -12.58 19.98 -14.38
C LYS A 152 -12.91 20.88 -13.20
N ILE A 153 -12.16 20.77 -12.08
CA ILE A 153 -12.38 21.60 -10.89
C ILE A 153 -11.83 22.99 -11.12
N PRO A 154 -12.66 24.05 -11.07
CA PRO A 154 -12.21 25.41 -11.19
C PRO A 154 -11.16 25.75 -10.13
N SER A 155 -10.17 26.57 -10.50
CA SER A 155 -9.08 26.96 -9.58
C SER A 155 -9.56 27.75 -8.36
N GLU A 156 -10.73 28.40 -8.51
CA GLU A 156 -11.35 29.23 -7.46
C GLU A 156 -11.92 28.37 -6.30
N ILE A 157 -12.16 27.05 -6.53
CA ILE A 157 -12.73 26.14 -5.53
C ILE A 157 -11.60 25.37 -4.85
N SER A 158 -10.76 26.09 -4.10
CA SER A 158 -9.59 25.52 -3.42
C SER A 158 -9.96 24.47 -2.35
N GLU A 159 -11.15 24.58 -1.74
CA GLU A 159 -11.62 23.64 -0.70
C GLU A 159 -11.74 22.20 -1.23
N LEU A 160 -12.17 22.03 -2.48
CA LEU A 160 -12.26 20.70 -3.10
C LEU A 160 -10.88 20.06 -3.35
N LYS A 161 -9.84 20.89 -3.45
CA LYS A 161 -8.46 20.47 -3.70
C LYS A 161 -7.65 20.27 -2.41
N ALA A 162 -8.23 20.51 -1.25
CA ALA A 162 -7.52 20.42 0.03
C ALA A 162 -6.82 19.06 0.27
N ASN A 163 -7.35 18.00 -0.33
CA ASN A 163 -6.82 16.64 -0.20
C ASN A 163 -6.43 16.03 -1.57
N GLU A 164 -6.04 16.85 -2.56
CA GLU A 164 -5.69 16.34 -3.89
C GLU A 164 -4.50 15.37 -3.89
N ASP A 165 -3.60 15.49 -2.92
CA ASP A 165 -2.48 14.58 -2.71
C ASP A 165 -2.91 13.13 -2.37
N SER A 166 -4.18 12.94 -1.96
CA SER A 166 -4.77 11.63 -1.66
C SER A 166 -5.57 11.05 -2.83
N TRP A 167 -5.69 11.76 -3.94
CA TRP A 167 -6.46 11.28 -5.08
C TRP A 167 -5.74 10.15 -5.82
N ILE A 168 -6.48 9.11 -6.14
CA ILE A 168 -5.96 7.88 -6.75
C ILE A 168 -6.75 7.53 -8.01
N ASP A 169 -6.07 7.02 -9.04
CA ASP A 169 -6.74 6.49 -10.24
C ASP A 169 -7.61 5.29 -9.84
N PRO A 170 -8.92 5.30 -10.13
CA PRO A 170 -9.78 4.16 -9.86
C PRO A 170 -9.29 2.83 -10.45
N LYS A 171 -8.46 2.87 -11.48
CA LYS A 171 -7.86 1.66 -12.10
C LYS A 171 -6.82 0.98 -11.23
N GLU A 172 -6.26 1.71 -10.25
CA GLU A 172 -5.29 1.20 -9.29
C GLU A 172 -5.96 0.63 -8.03
N VAL A 173 -7.29 0.67 -7.98
CA VAL A 173 -8.09 0.24 -6.83
C VAL A 173 -8.93 -0.97 -7.19
N SER A 174 -8.90 -2.01 -6.36
CA SER A 174 -9.78 -3.17 -6.42
C SER A 174 -10.58 -3.31 -5.13
N VAL A 175 -11.90 -3.46 -5.24
CA VAL A 175 -12.81 -3.57 -4.10
C VAL A 175 -13.53 -4.92 -4.13
N TRP A 176 -13.56 -5.58 -2.96
CA TRP A 176 -14.14 -6.89 -2.79
C TRP A 176 -15.02 -6.91 -1.55
N GLU A 177 -16.16 -7.60 -1.61
CA GLU A 177 -16.92 -8.01 -0.42
C GLU A 177 -16.53 -9.44 -0.03
N ILE A 178 -16.41 -9.70 1.27
CA ILE A 178 -16.30 -11.07 1.79
C ILE A 178 -17.71 -11.51 2.17
N LYS A 179 -18.20 -12.54 1.50
CA LYS A 179 -19.53 -13.11 1.74
C LYS A 179 -19.41 -14.62 1.84
N ASP A 180 -19.92 -15.19 2.94
CA ASP A 180 -19.89 -16.63 3.20
C ASP A 180 -18.48 -17.26 3.10
N GLY A 181 -17.44 -16.48 3.44
CA GLY A 181 -16.03 -16.90 3.39
C GLY A 181 -15.38 -16.78 2.02
N GLU A 182 -16.07 -16.24 1.02
CA GLU A 182 -15.55 -16.04 -0.33
C GLU A 182 -15.42 -14.56 -0.69
N PHE A 183 -14.40 -14.23 -1.47
CA PHE A 183 -14.23 -12.88 -2.03
C PHE A 183 -15.14 -12.73 -3.26
N SER A 184 -15.93 -11.66 -3.27
CA SER A 184 -16.79 -11.31 -4.39
C SER A 184 -16.65 -9.86 -4.80
N SER A 185 -16.46 -9.62 -6.08
CA SER A 185 -16.60 -8.30 -6.68
C SER A 185 -18.01 -8.04 -7.19
N GLN A 186 -18.92 -9.01 -7.07
CA GLN A 186 -20.30 -8.93 -7.55
C GLN A 186 -21.27 -8.60 -6.40
N VAL A 187 -22.21 -7.70 -6.68
CA VAL A 187 -23.17 -7.22 -5.68
C VAL A 187 -24.38 -8.14 -5.55
N ASP A 188 -24.84 -8.70 -6.66
CA ASP A 188 -26.05 -9.50 -6.74
C ASP A 188 -26.03 -10.53 -7.90
N GLU A 189 -27.12 -11.32 -7.99
CA GLU A 189 -27.32 -12.29 -9.07
C GLU A 189 -27.40 -11.69 -10.48
N LYS A 190 -27.45 -10.37 -10.62
CA LYS A 190 -27.52 -9.65 -11.90
C LYS A 190 -26.15 -9.26 -12.45
N ASN A 191 -25.08 -9.81 -11.90
CA ASN A 191 -23.68 -9.52 -12.28
C ASN A 191 -23.29 -8.02 -12.16
N LEU A 192 -23.98 -7.26 -11.30
CA LEU A 192 -23.54 -5.91 -10.96
C LEU A 192 -22.28 -6.01 -10.14
N THR A 193 -21.26 -5.25 -10.52
CA THR A 193 -19.99 -5.20 -9.81
C THR A 193 -19.98 -4.09 -8.75
N LEU A 194 -19.16 -4.27 -7.70
CA LEU A 194 -18.95 -3.25 -6.67
C LEU A 194 -18.39 -1.95 -7.25
N GLN A 195 -17.56 -2.07 -8.29
CA GLN A 195 -17.06 -0.94 -9.04
C GLN A 195 -17.76 -0.86 -10.38
N ASP A 196 -18.20 0.34 -10.76
CA ASP A 196 -18.80 0.60 -12.06
C ASP A 196 -17.75 0.62 -13.20
N ALA A 197 -18.16 0.87 -14.43
CA ALA A 197 -17.27 0.94 -15.59
C ALA A 197 -16.20 2.04 -15.47
N ASP A 198 -16.42 3.02 -14.61
CA ASP A 198 -15.50 4.10 -14.31
C ASP A 198 -14.55 3.76 -13.13
N GLY A 199 -14.71 2.60 -12.52
CA GLY A 199 -13.97 2.14 -11.37
C GLY A 199 -14.48 2.67 -10.02
N LEU A 200 -15.55 3.48 -10.00
CA LEU A 200 -16.11 4.04 -8.79
C LEU A 200 -16.96 3.00 -8.04
N ILE A 201 -16.89 3.05 -6.71
CA ILE A 201 -17.63 2.13 -5.84
C ILE A 201 -19.12 2.45 -5.87
N ARG A 202 -19.94 1.45 -6.19
CA ARG A 202 -21.40 1.56 -6.30
C ARG A 202 -22.07 0.34 -5.65
N GLY A 203 -23.26 0.57 -5.11
CA GLY A 203 -24.14 -0.50 -4.65
C GLY A 203 -23.54 -1.43 -3.58
N ASN A 204 -22.58 -0.94 -2.81
CA ASN A 204 -21.91 -1.69 -1.74
C ASN A 204 -22.90 -2.11 -0.64
N TYR A 205 -22.44 -3.01 0.25
CA TYR A 205 -23.25 -3.52 1.35
C TYR A 205 -23.83 -2.39 2.23
N PHE A 206 -23.05 -1.39 2.56
CA PHE A 206 -23.50 -0.28 3.43
C PHE A 206 -24.60 0.55 2.79
N ASP A 207 -24.52 0.82 1.48
CA ASP A 207 -25.59 1.52 0.76
C ASP A 207 -26.89 0.72 0.78
N ARG A 208 -26.81 -0.61 0.63
CA ARG A 208 -27.97 -1.50 0.67
C ARG A 208 -28.65 -1.49 2.03
N ILE A 209 -27.84 -1.59 3.11
CA ILE A 209 -28.36 -1.56 4.48
C ILE A 209 -28.92 -0.17 4.83
N MET A 210 -28.23 0.90 4.45
CA MET A 210 -28.71 2.27 4.66
C MET A 210 -30.06 2.49 3.96
N LYS A 211 -30.20 2.03 2.73
CA LYS A 211 -31.46 2.11 1.98
C LYS A 211 -32.59 1.36 2.69
N LEU A 212 -32.32 0.17 3.23
CA LEU A 212 -33.29 -0.62 4.00
C LEU A 212 -33.78 0.20 5.22
N ILE A 213 -32.84 0.67 6.05
CA ILE A 213 -33.15 1.44 7.26
C ILE A 213 -33.94 2.70 6.94
N MET A 214 -33.56 3.45 5.89
CA MET A 214 -34.26 4.66 5.48
C MET A 214 -35.65 4.38 4.94
N THR A 215 -35.85 3.23 4.29
CA THR A 215 -37.18 2.79 3.84
C THR A 215 -38.10 2.52 5.04
N ASP A 216 -37.60 1.77 6.04
CA ASP A 216 -38.36 1.50 7.26
C ASP A 216 -38.70 2.79 7.99
N PHE A 217 -37.71 3.70 8.14
CA PHE A 217 -37.95 5.02 8.74
C PHE A 217 -39.05 5.79 8.01
N SER A 218 -39.00 5.83 6.68
CA SER A 218 -40.01 6.51 5.88
C SER A 218 -41.41 5.91 6.05
N ASN A 219 -41.49 4.57 6.11
CA ASN A 219 -42.74 3.88 6.34
C ASN A 219 -43.33 4.23 7.72
N PHE A 220 -42.48 4.23 8.78
CA PHE A 220 -42.95 4.64 10.11
C PHE A 220 -43.34 6.11 10.16
N ALA A 221 -42.62 7.00 9.50
CA ALA A 221 -42.91 8.44 9.48
C ALA A 221 -44.31 8.75 8.91
N THR A 222 -44.87 7.89 8.04
CA THR A 222 -46.23 8.08 7.52
C THR A 222 -47.32 7.92 8.60
N PHE A 223 -46.99 7.36 9.76
CA PHE A 223 -47.93 7.16 10.91
C PHE A 223 -47.58 8.05 12.09
N TYR A 224 -46.68 9.01 11.94
CA TYR A 224 -46.21 9.84 13.06
C TYR A 224 -47.08 11.07 13.31
N ASP A 225 -48.00 11.46 12.41
CA ASP A 225 -48.91 12.60 12.50
C ASP A 225 -50.13 12.33 13.39
#